data_769f2e314e367fd210f7d9d47b20c2a3
#
_entry.id   769f2e314e367fd210f7d9d47b20c2a3
#
_cell.length_a   1.000
_cell.length_b   1.000
_cell.length_c   1.000
_cell.angle_alpha   90.00
_cell.angle_beta   90.00
_cell.angle_gamma   90.00
#
_symmetry.space_group_name_H-M   'P 1'
#
loop_
_entity.id
_entity.type
_entity.pdbx_description
1 polymer ?
#
loop_
_entity_poly.entity_id
_entity_poly.type
_entity_poly.pdbx_seq_one_letter_code
_entity_poly.pdbx_strand_id
1 'polypeptide(L)'
;MSGISIRQRIALELHRQLVKDMQEKHPLRQLFWESTLRCNMKCRHCGSDCKVSSLHPDMPFEDFRNVLVRIKEKYDSHKIMVIISGGEPLMREDLLKCGREIYDLEFPWGMVSNGRLMTPKKIDQLLASGLHSATISLDGFEDQHNWMRGVPDGFKYASKAVEILAKEPSIKFDVVTCANNRNYDSLEEFKEYLISLGLKNWRIFTVFPVGRAAQDPDLQLSKERFRGLMEFIQKTRKEGRIHVSYGCEGFLGEFEGEVRDHLYTCQAGTSVASVLIDGSISACSSIRAD
;
A
#
# COMPACT_ATOMS: atom_id res chain seq x y z
N MET A 1 4.87 -31.46 19.81
CA MET A 1 4.52 -30.78 18.54
C MET A 1 3.08 -31.14 18.23
N SER A 2 2.14 -30.23 18.41
CA SER A 2 0.74 -30.44 18.04
C SER A 2 0.67 -30.56 16.51
N GLY A 3 0.23 -31.71 16.01
CA GLY A 3 0.10 -31.94 14.57
C GLY A 3 -0.97 -31.00 13.97
N ILE A 4 -0.77 -30.58 12.71
CA ILE A 4 -1.75 -29.81 11.93
C ILE A 4 -3.09 -30.55 11.92
N SER A 5 -4.17 -29.88 12.31
CA SER A 5 -5.52 -30.45 12.34
C SER A 5 -6.02 -30.81 10.94
N ILE A 6 -6.99 -31.72 10.85
CA ILE A 6 -7.61 -32.09 9.56
C ILE A 6 -8.17 -30.87 8.83
N ARG A 7 -8.81 -29.93 9.55
CA ARG A 7 -9.33 -28.68 8.97
C ARG A 7 -8.22 -27.81 8.35
N GLN A 8 -7.09 -27.68 9.04
CA GLN A 8 -5.94 -26.94 8.54
C GLN A 8 -5.33 -27.63 7.31
N ARG A 9 -5.25 -28.97 7.29
CA ARG A 9 -4.77 -29.71 6.10
C ARG A 9 -5.67 -29.50 4.89
N ILE A 10 -6.99 -29.52 5.06
CA ILE A 10 -7.94 -29.24 3.99
C ILE A 10 -7.78 -27.80 3.51
N ALA A 11 -7.68 -26.83 4.41
CA ALA A 11 -7.49 -25.42 4.06
C ALA A 11 -6.19 -25.19 3.26
N LEU A 12 -5.09 -25.82 3.68
CA LEU A 12 -3.81 -25.75 2.97
C LEU A 12 -3.88 -26.38 1.58
N GLU A 13 -4.57 -27.50 1.43
CA GLU A 13 -4.74 -28.15 0.12
C GLU A 13 -5.62 -27.33 -0.82
N LEU A 14 -6.72 -26.76 -0.34
CA LEU A 14 -7.56 -25.85 -1.12
C LEU A 14 -6.76 -24.60 -1.53
N HIS A 15 -5.96 -24.05 -0.62
CA HIS A 15 -5.08 -22.93 -0.91
C HIS A 15 -4.05 -23.29 -1.98
N ARG A 16 -3.43 -24.47 -1.90
CA ARG A 16 -2.48 -24.95 -2.91
C ARG A 16 -3.11 -25.05 -4.29
N GLN A 17 -4.35 -25.58 -4.39
CA GLN A 17 -5.07 -25.64 -5.66
C GLN A 17 -5.41 -24.25 -6.20
N LEU A 18 -5.85 -23.33 -5.33
CA LEU A 18 -6.10 -21.93 -5.71
C LEU A 18 -4.86 -21.25 -6.26
N VAL A 19 -3.72 -21.41 -5.58
CA VAL A 19 -2.43 -20.84 -6.03
C VAL A 19 -2.03 -21.39 -7.40
N LYS A 20 -2.17 -22.69 -7.61
CA LYS A 20 -1.90 -23.33 -8.90
C LYS A 20 -2.79 -22.77 -10.01
N ASP A 21 -4.10 -22.66 -9.77
CA ASP A 21 -5.05 -22.08 -10.72
C ASP A 21 -4.72 -20.61 -11.06
N MET A 22 -4.32 -19.83 -10.06
CA MET A 22 -3.89 -18.45 -10.27
C MET A 22 -2.58 -18.38 -11.08
N GLN A 23 -1.63 -19.28 -10.83
CA GLN A 23 -0.37 -19.34 -11.58
C GLN A 23 -0.57 -19.80 -13.04
N GLU A 24 -1.57 -20.64 -13.31
CA GLU A 24 -1.91 -21.05 -14.67
C GLU A 24 -2.68 -19.96 -15.44
N LYS A 25 -3.58 -19.24 -14.78
CA LYS A 25 -4.48 -18.26 -15.40
C LYS A 25 -3.92 -16.85 -15.48
N HIS A 26 -2.97 -16.48 -14.62
CA HIS A 26 -2.46 -15.11 -14.49
C HIS A 26 -3.57 -14.04 -14.50
N PRO A 27 -4.57 -14.12 -13.62
CA PRO A 27 -5.67 -13.16 -13.60
C PRO A 27 -5.18 -11.81 -13.10
N LEU A 28 -4.91 -10.86 -13.98
CA LEU A 28 -4.54 -9.50 -13.55
C LEU A 28 -5.65 -8.89 -12.68
N ARG A 29 -5.30 -8.44 -11.47
CA ARG A 29 -6.22 -7.84 -10.49
C ARG A 29 -5.78 -6.46 -10.05
N GLN A 30 -4.47 -6.21 -10.01
CA GLN A 30 -3.90 -4.93 -9.62
C GLN A 30 -2.81 -4.54 -10.60
N LEU A 31 -2.93 -3.35 -11.14
CA LEU A 31 -1.93 -2.73 -11.99
C LEU A 31 -1.42 -1.47 -11.31
N PHE A 32 -0.19 -1.51 -10.82
CA PHE A 32 0.47 -0.32 -10.30
C PHE A 32 1.02 0.53 -11.43
N TRP A 33 0.88 1.83 -11.31
CA TRP A 33 1.54 2.80 -12.16
C TRP A 33 2.45 3.69 -11.34
N GLU A 34 3.76 3.59 -11.57
CA GLU A 34 4.74 4.52 -11.02
C GLU A 34 4.68 5.82 -11.83
N SER A 35 3.75 6.69 -11.47
CA SER A 35 3.35 7.85 -12.27
C SER A 35 4.35 9.01 -12.24
N THR A 36 5.17 9.08 -11.18
CA THR A 36 6.20 10.08 -10.96
C THR A 36 7.23 9.60 -9.96
N LEU A 37 8.48 10.06 -10.05
CA LEU A 37 9.49 9.90 -9.00
C LEU A 37 9.69 11.17 -8.18
N ARG A 38 8.93 12.25 -8.47
CA ARG A 38 8.91 13.43 -7.63
C ARG A 38 8.13 13.18 -6.35
N CYS A 39 8.68 13.65 -5.22
CA CYS A 39 8.05 13.51 -3.92
C CYS A 39 8.37 14.72 -3.04
N ASN A 40 7.39 15.22 -2.30
CA ASN A 40 7.56 16.32 -1.35
C ASN A 40 8.03 15.88 0.04
N MET A 41 8.50 14.62 0.15
CA MET A 41 9.09 14.02 1.36
C MET A 41 10.40 13.32 1.03
N LYS A 42 11.25 13.10 2.06
CA LYS A 42 12.51 12.36 1.96
C LYS A 42 12.54 11.22 2.95
N CYS A 43 11.63 10.25 2.79
CA CYS A 43 11.45 9.14 3.72
C CYS A 43 12.72 8.30 3.85
N ARG A 44 13.09 7.92 5.09
CA ARG A 44 14.25 7.06 5.38
C ARG A 44 14.15 5.68 4.75
N HIS A 45 12.93 5.14 4.65
CA HIS A 45 12.64 3.81 4.12
C HIS A 45 12.26 3.78 2.63
N CYS A 46 12.48 4.86 1.88
CA CYS A 46 12.09 4.91 0.47
C CYS A 46 12.94 3.97 -0.40
N GLY A 47 12.30 2.97 -0.98
CA GLY A 47 12.94 2.02 -1.88
C GLY A 47 13.33 2.62 -3.24
N SER A 48 12.58 3.62 -3.72
CA SER A 48 12.80 4.27 -5.03
C SER A 48 13.62 5.56 -4.95
N ASP A 49 14.18 5.91 -3.80
CA ASP A 49 14.96 7.14 -3.58
C ASP A 49 14.32 8.43 -4.12
N CYS A 50 12.99 8.53 -4.06
CA CYS A 50 12.24 9.67 -4.55
C CYS A 50 12.62 10.98 -3.84
N LYS A 51 12.65 12.08 -4.61
CA LYS A 51 13.06 13.42 -4.17
C LYS A 51 12.12 14.49 -4.75
N VAL A 52 12.28 15.75 -4.33
CA VAL A 52 11.49 16.88 -4.84
C VAL A 52 11.66 17.04 -6.36
N SER A 53 12.87 16.84 -6.85
CA SER A 53 13.18 16.79 -8.29
C SER A 53 13.59 15.37 -8.69
N SER A 54 13.23 14.94 -9.87
CA SER A 54 13.65 13.67 -10.46
C SER A 54 14.43 13.92 -11.74
N LEU A 55 15.44 13.08 -11.99
CA LEU A 55 16.15 13.05 -13.27
C LEU A 55 15.31 12.42 -14.38
N HIS A 56 14.33 11.58 -14.00
CA HIS A 56 13.38 11.00 -14.94
C HIS A 56 12.15 11.89 -15.03
N PRO A 57 11.74 12.34 -16.23
CA PRO A 57 10.48 13.04 -16.42
C PRO A 57 9.30 12.12 -16.03
N ASP A 58 8.19 12.73 -15.68
CA ASP A 58 6.95 11.97 -15.50
C ASP A 58 6.59 11.29 -16.84
N MET A 59 6.18 10.03 -16.80
CA MET A 59 5.69 9.33 -18.00
C MET A 59 4.51 10.10 -18.59
N PRO A 60 4.49 10.40 -19.91
CA PRO A 60 3.29 10.92 -20.55
C PRO A 60 2.10 10.01 -20.29
N PHE A 61 0.97 10.56 -19.89
CA PHE A 61 -0.20 9.73 -19.60
C PHE A 61 -0.66 8.90 -20.80
N GLU A 62 -0.49 9.42 -22.03
CA GLU A 62 -0.85 8.71 -23.24
C GLU A 62 -0.15 7.34 -23.39
N ASP A 63 1.11 7.23 -22.91
CA ASP A 63 1.84 5.98 -22.93
C ASP A 63 1.20 4.96 -21.97
N PHE A 64 0.85 5.40 -20.75
CA PHE A 64 0.13 4.54 -19.81
C PHE A 64 -1.30 4.21 -20.29
N ARG A 65 -1.99 5.17 -20.88
CA ARG A 65 -3.31 4.97 -21.48
C ARG A 65 -3.29 3.88 -22.55
N ASN A 66 -2.26 3.85 -23.39
CA ASN A 66 -2.09 2.81 -24.40
C ASN A 66 -1.91 1.41 -23.78
N VAL A 67 -1.25 1.32 -22.63
CA VAL A 67 -1.18 0.06 -21.84
C VAL A 67 -2.58 -0.36 -21.39
N LEU A 68 -3.38 0.56 -20.83
CA LEU A 68 -4.74 0.25 -20.38
C LEU A 68 -5.66 -0.21 -21.52
N VAL A 69 -5.59 0.44 -22.68
CA VAL A 69 -6.36 0.03 -23.87
C VAL A 69 -6.02 -1.40 -24.27
N ARG A 70 -4.74 -1.77 -24.33
CA ARG A 70 -4.31 -3.14 -24.67
C ARG A 70 -4.73 -4.16 -23.61
N ILE A 71 -4.73 -3.79 -22.35
CA ILE A 71 -5.21 -4.67 -21.27
C ILE A 71 -6.70 -4.93 -21.43
N LYS A 72 -7.49 -3.89 -21.74
CA LYS A 72 -8.94 -3.99 -21.93
C LYS A 72 -9.35 -4.91 -23.08
N GLU A 73 -8.49 -5.13 -24.09
CA GLU A 73 -8.73 -6.09 -25.17
C GLU A 73 -8.76 -7.55 -24.69
N LYS A 74 -8.11 -7.86 -23.56
CA LYS A 74 -7.91 -9.24 -23.06
C LYS A 74 -8.52 -9.51 -21.69
N TYR A 75 -8.77 -8.47 -20.92
CA TYR A 75 -9.21 -8.55 -19.53
C TYR A 75 -10.43 -7.66 -19.28
N ASP A 76 -11.25 -8.05 -18.35
CA ASP A 76 -12.36 -7.25 -17.83
C ASP A 76 -11.81 -6.10 -16.97
N SER A 77 -11.88 -4.87 -17.48
CA SER A 77 -11.34 -3.66 -16.83
C SER A 77 -11.94 -3.42 -15.45
N HIS A 78 -13.22 -3.74 -15.24
CA HIS A 78 -13.89 -3.59 -13.94
C HIS A 78 -13.29 -4.47 -12.83
N LYS A 79 -12.53 -5.51 -13.19
CA LYS A 79 -11.87 -6.43 -12.25
C LYS A 79 -10.41 -6.08 -11.97
N ILE A 80 -9.89 -5.02 -12.58
CA ILE A 80 -8.49 -4.61 -12.44
C ILE A 80 -8.43 -3.25 -11.76
N MET A 81 -7.96 -3.21 -10.52
CA MET A 81 -7.69 -1.98 -9.81
C MET A 81 -6.40 -1.35 -10.34
N VAL A 82 -6.47 -0.17 -10.90
CA VAL A 82 -5.30 0.66 -11.23
C VAL A 82 -4.88 1.41 -9.96
N ILE A 83 -3.64 1.28 -9.53
CA ILE A 83 -3.12 1.93 -8.33
C ILE A 83 -2.01 2.91 -8.73
N ILE A 84 -2.32 4.20 -8.61
CA ILE A 84 -1.34 5.25 -8.89
C ILE A 84 -0.39 5.39 -7.71
N SER A 85 0.89 5.22 -8.00
CA SER A 85 1.98 5.25 -7.02
C SER A 85 3.20 6.00 -7.60
N GLY A 86 4.36 5.77 -7.03
CA GLY A 86 5.64 6.37 -7.42
C GLY A 86 6.29 7.09 -6.27
N GLY A 87 6.63 8.37 -6.45
CA GLY A 87 6.97 9.28 -5.36
C GLY A 87 5.70 9.70 -4.62
N GLU A 88 5.22 10.91 -4.87
CA GLU A 88 3.90 11.36 -4.40
C GLU A 88 3.03 11.66 -5.63
N PRO A 89 1.96 10.90 -5.89
CA PRO A 89 1.10 11.11 -7.06
C PRO A 89 0.53 12.53 -7.16
N LEU A 90 0.24 13.17 -6.02
CA LEU A 90 -0.28 14.55 -5.98
C LEU A 90 0.74 15.61 -6.41
N MET A 91 2.00 15.26 -6.63
CA MET A 91 3.01 16.11 -7.27
C MET A 91 2.85 16.16 -8.80
N ARG A 92 2.05 15.28 -9.37
CA ARG A 92 1.74 15.25 -10.79
C ARG A 92 0.64 16.26 -11.11
N GLU A 93 0.90 17.19 -12.03
CA GLU A 93 -0.02 18.30 -12.33
C GLU A 93 -1.30 17.83 -13.04
N ASP A 94 -1.18 16.82 -13.90
CA ASP A 94 -2.26 16.27 -14.70
C ASP A 94 -2.98 15.07 -14.01
N LEU A 95 -2.70 14.78 -12.73
CA LEU A 95 -3.25 13.61 -12.01
C LEU A 95 -4.76 13.50 -12.12
N LEU A 96 -5.50 14.60 -11.96
CA LEU A 96 -6.96 14.61 -12.01
C LEU A 96 -7.46 14.20 -13.40
N LYS A 97 -6.79 14.67 -14.46
CA LYS A 97 -7.09 14.28 -15.84
C LYS A 97 -6.78 12.80 -16.04
N CYS A 98 -5.61 12.33 -15.58
CA CYS A 98 -5.25 10.91 -15.66
C CYS A 98 -6.30 10.03 -14.97
N GLY A 99 -6.70 10.38 -13.73
CA GLY A 99 -7.71 9.66 -12.98
C GLY A 99 -9.06 9.60 -13.71
N ARG A 100 -9.49 10.72 -14.29
CA ARG A 100 -10.74 10.78 -15.05
C ARG A 100 -10.68 9.86 -16.30
N GLU A 101 -9.60 9.89 -17.05
CA GLU A 101 -9.45 9.04 -18.23
C GLU A 101 -9.34 7.55 -17.88
N ILE A 102 -8.68 7.18 -16.76
CA ILE A 102 -8.68 5.80 -16.24
C ILE A 102 -10.09 5.34 -15.92
N TYR A 103 -10.87 6.20 -15.26
CA TYR A 103 -12.27 5.93 -14.95
C TYR A 103 -13.15 5.78 -16.20
N ASP A 104 -12.96 6.65 -17.19
CA ASP A 104 -13.70 6.60 -18.48
C ASP A 104 -13.34 5.36 -19.30
N LEU A 105 -12.15 4.77 -19.08
CA LEU A 105 -11.77 3.47 -19.61
C LEU A 105 -12.33 2.29 -18.79
N GLU A 106 -13.20 2.58 -17.80
CA GLU A 106 -13.88 1.60 -16.94
C GLU A 106 -12.94 0.81 -16.00
N PHE A 107 -11.77 1.38 -15.67
CA PHE A 107 -10.94 0.83 -14.62
C PHE A 107 -11.25 1.52 -13.28
N PRO A 108 -11.59 0.78 -12.22
CA PRO A 108 -11.53 1.34 -10.87
C PRO A 108 -10.09 1.74 -10.57
N TRP A 109 -9.90 2.93 -9.97
CA TRP A 109 -8.56 3.37 -9.64
C TRP A 109 -8.43 3.87 -8.20
N GLY A 110 -7.24 3.77 -7.68
CA GLY A 110 -6.86 4.22 -6.36
C GLY A 110 -5.46 4.82 -6.35
N MET A 111 -5.04 5.34 -5.20
CA MET A 111 -3.71 5.90 -5.05
C MET A 111 -3.12 5.63 -3.67
N VAL A 112 -1.79 5.63 -3.60
CA VAL A 112 -1.03 5.64 -2.36
C VAL A 112 -0.45 7.05 -2.19
N SER A 113 -0.71 7.69 -1.06
CA SER A 113 -0.27 9.06 -0.80
C SER A 113 0.33 9.22 0.59
N ASN A 114 1.26 10.14 0.71
CA ASN A 114 1.76 10.60 2.01
C ASN A 114 0.82 11.59 2.72
N GLY A 115 -0.31 11.95 2.11
CA GLY A 115 -1.35 12.81 2.67
C GLY A 115 -1.05 14.30 2.70
N ARG A 116 0.19 14.74 2.46
CA ARG A 116 0.60 16.14 2.67
C ARG A 116 -0.11 17.15 1.77
N LEU A 117 -0.55 16.74 0.59
CA LEU A 117 -1.28 17.58 -0.37
C LEU A 117 -2.79 17.27 -0.41
N MET A 118 -3.28 16.39 0.46
CA MET A 118 -4.70 16.02 0.55
C MET A 118 -5.51 17.05 1.35
N THR A 119 -5.83 18.17 0.74
CA THR A 119 -6.79 19.14 1.28
C THR A 119 -8.24 18.68 1.00
N PRO A 120 -9.27 19.19 1.73
CA PRO A 120 -10.67 18.90 1.42
C PRO A 120 -10.99 19.12 -0.06
N LYS A 121 -10.63 20.28 -0.60
CA LYS A 121 -10.84 20.61 -2.02
C LYS A 121 -10.15 19.60 -2.97
N LYS A 122 -8.94 19.13 -2.61
CA LYS A 122 -8.23 18.14 -3.43
C LYS A 122 -8.93 16.79 -3.39
N ILE A 123 -9.45 16.39 -2.25
CA ILE A 123 -10.23 15.15 -2.09
C ILE A 123 -11.51 15.22 -2.94
N ASP A 124 -12.27 16.33 -2.88
CA ASP A 124 -13.44 16.53 -3.74
C ASP A 124 -13.10 16.41 -5.23
N GLN A 125 -11.99 17.01 -5.66
CA GLN A 125 -11.52 16.91 -7.04
C GLN A 125 -11.13 15.48 -7.45
N LEU A 126 -10.47 14.74 -6.55
CA LEU A 126 -10.10 13.34 -6.76
C LEU A 126 -11.34 12.44 -6.88
N LEU A 127 -12.32 12.63 -6.00
CA LEU A 127 -13.61 11.91 -6.06
C LEU A 127 -14.33 12.22 -7.38
N ALA A 128 -14.39 13.48 -7.79
CA ALA A 128 -14.97 13.89 -9.07
C ALA A 128 -14.25 13.30 -10.29
N SER A 129 -12.96 12.96 -10.16
CA SER A 129 -12.19 12.26 -11.20
C SER A 129 -12.32 10.73 -11.14
N GLY A 130 -13.16 10.19 -10.23
CA GLY A 130 -13.44 8.77 -10.13
C GLY A 130 -12.53 8.00 -9.17
N LEU A 131 -11.85 8.67 -8.22
CA LEU A 131 -11.06 8.00 -7.19
C LEU A 131 -11.94 7.02 -6.40
N HIS A 132 -11.56 5.76 -6.40
CA HIS A 132 -12.29 4.66 -5.75
C HIS A 132 -11.68 4.24 -4.41
N SER A 133 -10.35 4.33 -4.31
CA SER A 133 -9.67 3.99 -3.06
C SER A 133 -8.42 4.85 -2.82
N ALA A 134 -8.09 5.05 -1.55
CA ALA A 134 -6.87 5.73 -1.14
C ALA A 134 -6.15 4.98 -0.02
N THR A 135 -4.83 4.96 -0.06
CA THR A 135 -3.98 4.50 1.03
C THR A 135 -3.19 5.70 1.54
N ILE A 136 -3.30 5.99 2.84
CA ILE A 136 -2.53 7.06 3.48
C ILE A 136 -1.42 6.45 4.31
N SER A 137 -0.22 6.96 4.10
CA SER A 137 0.95 6.56 4.89
C SER A 137 0.99 7.32 6.21
N LEU A 138 0.94 6.60 7.35
CA LEU A 138 1.05 7.19 8.68
C LEU A 138 1.76 6.22 9.62
N ASP A 139 2.99 6.56 10.08
CA ASP A 139 3.92 5.63 10.72
C ASP A 139 4.05 5.79 12.23
N GLY A 140 3.06 6.33 12.90
CA GLY A 140 3.07 6.59 14.33
C GLY A 140 2.76 8.06 14.63
N PHE A 141 3.07 8.49 15.85
CA PHE A 141 2.89 9.88 16.29
C PHE A 141 3.90 10.84 15.64
N GLU A 142 3.77 12.12 15.95
CA GLU A 142 4.48 13.21 15.27
C GLU A 142 5.98 12.98 15.16
N ASP A 143 6.65 12.66 16.27
CA ASP A 143 8.11 12.45 16.31
C ASP A 143 8.53 11.27 15.43
N GLN A 144 7.81 10.16 15.50
CA GLN A 144 8.11 8.93 14.77
C GLN A 144 7.83 9.11 13.28
N HIS A 145 6.65 9.64 12.96
CA HIS A 145 6.24 9.86 11.58
C HIS A 145 7.13 10.88 10.88
N ASN A 146 7.34 12.04 11.50
CA ASN A 146 8.14 13.11 10.91
C ASN A 146 9.60 12.69 10.72
N TRP A 147 10.17 11.95 11.68
CA TRP A 147 11.49 11.34 11.54
C TRP A 147 11.55 10.35 10.36
N MET A 148 10.57 9.44 10.25
CA MET A 148 10.52 8.43 9.20
C MET A 148 10.34 9.06 7.82
N ARG A 149 9.50 10.10 7.71
CA ARG A 149 9.17 10.78 6.46
C ARG A 149 10.17 11.89 6.08
N GLY A 150 11.05 12.29 6.99
CA GLY A 150 12.09 13.29 6.76
C GLY A 150 11.54 14.69 6.52
N VAL A 151 10.40 15.04 7.15
CA VAL A 151 9.76 16.36 7.10
C VAL A 151 9.15 16.69 8.47
N PRO A 152 9.17 17.99 8.89
CA PRO A 152 8.75 18.36 10.25
C PRO A 152 7.23 18.40 10.45
N ASP A 153 6.44 18.38 9.40
CA ASP A 153 5.00 18.60 9.42
C ASP A 153 4.18 17.45 8.81
N GLY A 154 4.84 16.33 8.48
CA GLY A 154 4.21 15.18 7.80
C GLY A 154 3.03 14.62 8.57
N PHE A 155 3.18 14.40 9.87
CA PHE A 155 2.13 13.88 10.74
C PHE A 155 0.86 14.73 10.72
N LYS A 156 1.01 16.05 10.84
CA LYS A 156 -0.10 17.00 10.84
C LYS A 156 -1.00 16.84 9.62
N TYR A 157 -0.40 16.75 8.44
CA TYR A 157 -1.14 16.66 7.18
C TYR A 157 -1.68 15.26 6.92
N ALA A 158 -0.89 14.22 7.20
CA ALA A 158 -1.33 12.84 7.03
C ALA A 158 -2.50 12.50 7.97
N SER A 159 -2.43 12.88 9.25
CA SER A 159 -3.52 12.71 10.22
C SER A 159 -4.79 13.47 9.79
N LYS A 160 -4.63 14.69 9.26
CA LYS A 160 -5.77 15.46 8.77
C LYS A 160 -6.41 14.82 7.54
N ALA A 161 -5.60 14.25 6.63
CA ALA A 161 -6.11 13.50 5.48
C ALA A 161 -6.92 12.27 5.93
N VAL A 162 -6.43 11.52 6.93
CA VAL A 162 -7.15 10.38 7.52
C VAL A 162 -8.49 10.83 8.12
N GLU A 163 -8.50 11.91 8.92
CA GLU A 163 -9.73 12.45 9.52
C GLU A 163 -10.78 12.84 8.48
N ILE A 164 -10.36 13.43 7.35
CA ILE A 164 -11.28 13.84 6.28
C ILE A 164 -11.83 12.60 5.57
N LEU A 165 -10.96 11.67 5.19
CA LEU A 165 -11.36 10.45 4.48
C LEU A 165 -12.23 9.53 5.34
N ALA A 166 -12.06 9.54 6.67
CA ALA A 166 -12.89 8.77 7.58
C ALA A 166 -14.37 9.23 7.59
N LYS A 167 -14.62 10.47 7.18
CA LYS A 167 -15.97 11.06 7.09
C LYS A 167 -16.59 10.93 5.69
N GLU A 168 -15.82 10.43 4.71
CA GLU A 168 -16.25 10.30 3.33
C GLU A 168 -16.69 8.85 3.03
N PRO A 169 -18.01 8.57 2.95
CA PRO A 169 -18.51 7.21 2.81
C PRO A 169 -18.34 6.61 1.40
N SER A 170 -18.08 7.46 0.39
CA SER A 170 -18.00 7.03 -1.01
C SER A 170 -16.65 6.42 -1.37
N ILE A 171 -15.63 6.56 -0.52
CA ILE A 171 -14.28 6.06 -0.78
C ILE A 171 -13.92 4.91 0.15
N LYS A 172 -13.24 3.89 -0.40
CA LYS A 172 -12.53 2.89 0.41
C LYS A 172 -11.15 3.41 0.72
N PHE A 173 -10.79 3.50 2.00
CA PHE A 173 -9.45 3.90 2.36
C PHE A 173 -8.89 3.10 3.53
N ASP A 174 -7.59 3.09 3.62
CA ASP A 174 -6.84 2.51 4.72
C ASP A 174 -5.61 3.36 5.07
N VAL A 175 -5.05 3.10 6.24
CA VAL A 175 -3.75 3.60 6.64
C VAL A 175 -2.73 2.48 6.51
N VAL A 176 -1.54 2.83 6.00
CA VAL A 176 -0.36 1.96 6.01
C VAL A 176 0.67 2.52 6.98
N THR A 177 1.14 1.65 7.87
CA THR A 177 2.22 1.93 8.83
C THR A 177 3.39 0.99 8.59
N CYS A 178 4.59 1.54 8.42
CA CYS A 178 5.83 0.78 8.42
C CYS A 178 6.36 0.66 9.85
N ALA A 179 6.15 -0.50 10.48
CA ALA A 179 6.63 -0.79 11.82
C ALA A 179 8.17 -0.85 11.85
N ASN A 180 8.78 -0.19 12.80
CA ASN A 180 10.21 -0.08 13.00
C ASN A 180 10.55 0.10 14.49
N ASN A 181 11.83 0.15 14.85
CA ASN A 181 12.23 0.23 16.25
C ASN A 181 11.74 1.50 16.96
N ARG A 182 11.45 2.60 16.25
CA ARG A 182 11.00 3.85 16.89
C ARG A 182 9.51 3.88 17.20
N ASN A 183 8.68 3.24 16.38
CA ASN A 183 7.23 3.29 16.56
C ASN A 183 6.65 2.03 17.23
N TYR A 184 7.44 0.95 17.33
CA TYR A 184 6.98 -0.33 17.85
C TYR A 184 6.33 -0.22 19.23
N ASP A 185 6.98 0.46 20.16
CA ASP A 185 6.55 0.54 21.57
C ASP A 185 5.27 1.39 21.76
N SER A 186 4.90 2.21 20.77
CA SER A 186 3.70 3.05 20.76
C SER A 186 2.54 2.51 19.94
N LEU A 187 2.64 1.31 19.34
CA LEU A 187 1.61 0.78 18.44
C LEU A 187 0.24 0.61 19.12
N GLU A 188 0.19 0.26 20.40
CA GLU A 188 -1.08 0.12 21.14
C GLU A 188 -1.78 1.48 21.29
N GLU A 189 -1.04 2.52 21.69
CA GLU A 189 -1.58 3.88 21.80
C GLU A 189 -1.94 4.45 20.43
N PHE A 190 -1.11 4.19 19.44
CA PHE A 190 -1.36 4.63 18.06
C PHE A 190 -2.61 3.97 17.46
N LYS A 191 -2.90 2.70 17.79
CA LYS A 191 -4.15 2.02 17.45
C LYS A 191 -5.36 2.82 17.97
N GLU A 192 -5.34 3.20 19.25
CA GLU A 192 -6.43 3.98 19.86
C GLU A 192 -6.60 5.34 19.17
N TYR A 193 -5.50 5.98 18.82
CA TYR A 193 -5.54 7.22 18.05
C TYR A 193 -6.19 7.03 16.67
N LEU A 194 -5.80 6.00 15.91
CA LEU A 194 -6.39 5.70 14.61
C LEU A 194 -7.91 5.41 14.71
N ILE A 195 -8.33 4.67 15.73
CA ILE A 195 -9.74 4.41 16.02
C ILE A 195 -10.47 5.73 16.33
N SER A 196 -9.86 6.63 17.09
CA SER A 196 -10.45 7.94 17.42
C SER A 196 -10.66 8.83 16.20
N LEU A 197 -9.83 8.67 15.16
CA LEU A 197 -9.99 9.33 13.86
C LEU A 197 -11.11 8.72 13.00
N GLY A 198 -11.68 7.58 13.41
CA GLY A 198 -12.69 6.84 12.66
C GLY A 198 -12.13 5.85 11.63
N LEU A 199 -10.84 5.53 11.69
CA LEU A 199 -10.23 4.58 10.78
C LEU A 199 -10.82 3.17 10.97
N LYS A 200 -11.14 2.49 9.86
CA LYS A 200 -11.67 1.13 9.87
C LYS A 200 -10.66 0.07 9.41
N ASN A 201 -9.75 0.44 8.52
CA ASN A 201 -8.79 -0.49 7.92
C ASN A 201 -7.36 0.01 8.12
N TRP A 202 -6.52 -0.83 8.71
CA TRP A 202 -5.12 -0.54 9.01
C TRP A 202 -4.23 -1.67 8.52
N ARG A 203 -3.27 -1.36 7.64
CA ARG A 203 -2.24 -2.32 7.22
C ARG A 203 -0.90 -1.98 7.85
N ILE A 204 -0.24 -2.99 8.37
CA ILE A 204 1.10 -2.85 8.95
C ILE A 204 2.09 -3.62 8.08
N PHE A 205 3.19 -3.00 7.74
CA PHE A 205 4.34 -3.59 7.07
C PHE A 205 5.56 -3.47 7.98
N THR A 206 6.55 -4.33 7.80
CA THR A 206 7.91 -4.03 8.24
C THR A 206 8.67 -3.31 7.12
N VAL A 207 9.81 -2.73 7.44
CA VAL A 207 10.58 -1.97 6.45
C VAL A 207 11.43 -2.92 5.61
N PHE A 208 11.23 -2.90 4.29
CA PHE A 208 12.11 -3.62 3.37
C PHE A 208 13.50 -2.97 3.32
N PRO A 209 14.59 -3.73 3.49
CA PRO A 209 15.95 -3.21 3.49
C PRO A 209 16.46 -2.95 2.05
N VAL A 210 15.74 -2.10 1.29
CA VAL A 210 16.09 -1.70 -0.08
C VAL A 210 16.12 -0.18 -0.21
N GLY A 211 16.82 0.36 -1.20
CA GLY A 211 16.99 1.79 -1.39
C GLY A 211 17.61 2.45 -0.16
N ARG A 212 17.02 3.55 0.33
CA ARG A 212 17.53 4.25 1.52
C ARG A 212 17.49 3.42 2.80
N ALA A 213 16.52 2.50 2.91
CA ALA A 213 16.40 1.65 4.09
C ALA A 213 17.52 0.62 4.24
N ALA A 214 18.21 0.27 3.16
CA ALA A 214 19.33 -0.68 3.21
C ALA A 214 20.51 -0.19 4.06
N GLN A 215 20.60 1.12 4.30
CA GLN A 215 21.69 1.77 5.02
C GLN A 215 21.32 2.15 6.47
N ASP A 216 20.10 1.86 6.91
CA ASP A 216 19.60 2.27 8.23
C ASP A 216 19.07 1.03 9.01
N PRO A 217 19.94 0.39 9.82
CA PRO A 217 19.57 -0.79 10.59
C PRO A 217 18.52 -0.52 11.67
N ASP A 218 18.37 0.74 12.13
CA ASP A 218 17.36 1.12 13.13
C ASP A 218 15.92 0.99 12.60
N LEU A 219 15.78 0.88 11.28
CA LEU A 219 14.49 0.63 10.64
C LEU A 219 14.05 -0.83 10.75
N GLN A 220 14.95 -1.76 11.08
CA GLN A 220 14.65 -3.18 11.14
C GLN A 220 14.25 -3.59 12.56
N LEU A 221 13.16 -4.36 12.69
CA LEU A 221 12.78 -4.96 13.96
C LEU A 221 13.69 -6.14 14.31
N SER A 222 14.01 -6.32 15.59
CA SER A 222 14.59 -7.57 16.07
C SER A 222 13.60 -8.72 15.91
N LYS A 223 14.08 -9.97 16.00
CA LYS A 223 13.21 -11.15 15.93
C LYS A 223 12.13 -11.14 17.03
N GLU A 224 12.47 -10.69 18.21
CA GLU A 224 11.57 -10.58 19.36
C GLU A 224 10.49 -9.53 19.11
N ARG A 225 10.87 -8.34 18.62
CA ARG A 225 9.92 -7.28 18.26
C ARG A 225 9.05 -7.66 17.06
N PHE A 226 9.60 -8.37 16.08
CA PHE A 226 8.81 -8.89 14.97
C PHE A 226 7.75 -9.88 15.46
N ARG A 227 8.12 -10.83 16.35
CA ARG A 227 7.14 -11.73 16.98
C ARG A 227 6.09 -10.97 17.78
N GLY A 228 6.50 -10.02 18.60
CA GLY A 228 5.57 -9.17 19.35
C GLY A 228 4.64 -8.35 18.44
N LEU A 229 5.10 -7.92 17.26
CA LEU A 229 4.25 -7.28 16.25
C LEU A 229 3.15 -8.23 15.75
N MET A 230 3.49 -9.50 15.47
CA MET A 230 2.50 -10.49 15.05
C MET A 230 1.46 -10.75 16.16
N GLU A 231 1.90 -10.87 17.42
CA GLU A 231 1.04 -11.03 18.59
C GLU A 231 0.13 -9.81 18.80
N PHE A 232 0.66 -8.59 18.61
CA PHE A 232 -0.12 -7.35 18.63
C PHE A 232 -1.21 -7.34 17.56
N ILE A 233 -0.89 -7.70 16.32
CA ILE A 233 -1.87 -7.77 15.22
C ILE A 233 -2.95 -8.81 15.52
N GLN A 234 -2.55 -10.00 15.98
CA GLN A 234 -3.47 -11.07 16.35
C GLN A 234 -4.44 -10.62 17.46
N LYS A 235 -3.92 -9.97 18.51
CA LYS A 235 -4.72 -9.40 19.60
C LYS A 235 -5.71 -8.36 19.08
N THR A 236 -5.24 -7.39 18.30
CA THR A 236 -6.05 -6.31 17.74
C THR A 236 -7.17 -6.84 16.83
N ARG A 237 -6.90 -7.88 16.04
CA ARG A 237 -7.92 -8.55 15.22
C ARG A 237 -9.00 -9.21 16.08
N LYS A 238 -8.62 -9.84 17.20
CA LYS A 238 -9.56 -10.44 18.16
C LYS A 238 -10.44 -9.40 18.87
N GLU A 239 -9.91 -8.20 19.10
CA GLU A 239 -10.67 -7.08 19.68
C GLU A 239 -11.78 -6.59 18.73
N GLY A 240 -11.57 -6.67 17.41
CA GLY A 240 -12.58 -6.35 16.39
C GLY A 240 -12.97 -4.88 16.26
N ARG A 241 -12.22 -3.95 16.87
CA ARG A 241 -12.51 -2.51 16.85
C ARG A 241 -11.99 -1.81 15.61
N ILE A 242 -10.94 -2.33 15.01
CA ILE A 242 -10.33 -1.91 13.77
C ILE A 242 -9.88 -3.16 13.01
N HIS A 243 -10.07 -3.18 11.71
CA HIS A 243 -9.57 -4.25 10.87
C HIS A 243 -8.09 -4.04 10.57
N VAL A 244 -7.22 -4.77 11.28
CA VAL A 244 -5.78 -4.72 11.06
C VAL A 244 -5.30 -5.93 10.28
N SER A 245 -4.35 -5.74 9.37
CA SER A 245 -3.69 -6.84 8.65
C SER A 245 -2.21 -6.59 8.47
N TYR A 246 -1.43 -7.67 8.56
CA TYR A 246 -0.02 -7.62 8.17
C TYR A 246 0.08 -7.62 6.64
N GLY A 247 0.91 -6.76 6.10
CA GLY A 247 1.12 -6.63 4.67
C GLY A 247 1.89 -7.80 4.06
N CYS A 248 2.46 -7.60 2.88
CA CYS A 248 3.29 -8.56 2.16
C CYS A 248 4.46 -9.05 3.04
N GLU A 249 5.37 -9.85 2.64
CA GLU A 249 6.61 -10.30 3.33
C GLU A 249 6.61 -11.77 3.82
N GLY A 250 6.09 -12.65 3.00
CA GLY A 250 6.30 -14.08 3.17
C GLY A 250 5.29 -14.79 4.06
N PHE A 251 5.46 -16.08 4.15
CA PHE A 251 4.62 -16.97 4.94
C PHE A 251 5.10 -16.96 6.41
N LEU A 252 4.17 -16.73 7.32
CA LEU A 252 4.45 -16.45 8.74
C LEU A 252 4.24 -17.66 9.67
N GLY A 253 4.21 -18.88 9.14
CA GLY A 253 4.11 -20.10 9.93
C GLY A 253 2.85 -20.15 10.79
N GLU A 254 3.01 -20.20 12.10
CA GLU A 254 1.91 -20.29 13.06
C GLU A 254 0.95 -19.10 13.08
N PHE A 255 1.41 -17.92 12.60
CA PHE A 255 0.59 -16.71 12.53
C PHE A 255 -0.29 -16.61 11.27
N GLU A 256 -0.10 -17.50 10.28
CA GLU A 256 -0.93 -17.47 9.07
C GLU A 256 -2.41 -17.70 9.36
N GLY A 257 -3.25 -16.86 8.74
CA GLY A 257 -4.69 -16.84 8.98
C GLY A 257 -5.12 -16.06 10.23
N GLU A 258 -4.15 -15.64 11.08
CA GLU A 258 -4.41 -14.89 12.31
C GLU A 258 -4.07 -13.40 12.17
N VAL A 259 -3.07 -13.07 11.33
CA VAL A 259 -2.57 -11.70 11.13
C VAL A 259 -2.98 -11.09 9.78
N ARG A 260 -3.65 -11.87 8.93
CA ARG A 260 -4.19 -11.45 7.63
C ARG A 260 -5.40 -12.30 7.25
N ASP A 261 -6.18 -11.85 6.27
CA ASP A 261 -7.46 -12.50 5.92
C ASP A 261 -7.30 -13.80 5.13
N HIS A 262 -6.17 -13.96 4.45
CA HIS A 262 -5.87 -15.12 3.60
C HIS A 262 -4.50 -15.66 3.93
N LEU A 263 -4.28 -16.94 3.64
CA LEU A 263 -2.94 -17.52 3.66
C LEU A 263 -2.07 -16.78 2.63
N TYR A 264 -0.84 -16.53 3.00
CA TYR A 264 0.07 -15.76 2.15
C TYR A 264 0.33 -16.45 0.81
N THR A 265 0.19 -15.68 -0.24
CA THR A 265 0.67 -16.03 -1.57
C THR A 265 1.23 -14.77 -2.21
N CYS A 266 2.47 -14.83 -2.70
CA CYS A 266 3.03 -13.74 -3.46
C CYS A 266 2.24 -13.57 -4.76
N GLN A 267 1.67 -12.40 -4.96
CA GLN A 267 0.86 -12.06 -6.14
C GLN A 267 1.70 -11.45 -7.28
N ALA A 268 2.97 -11.19 -7.03
CA ALA A 268 3.89 -10.58 -8.00
C ALA A 268 3.99 -11.42 -9.27
N GLY A 269 3.75 -10.80 -10.42
CA GLY A 269 3.76 -11.46 -11.73
C GLY A 269 2.61 -12.45 -11.98
N THR A 270 1.74 -12.69 -10.99
CA THR A 270 0.57 -13.58 -11.12
C THR A 270 -0.71 -12.77 -11.31
N SER A 271 -1.06 -11.95 -10.32
CA SER A 271 -2.26 -11.09 -10.36
C SER A 271 -1.94 -9.60 -10.12
N VAL A 272 -0.69 -9.29 -9.86
CA VAL A 272 -0.14 -7.95 -9.68
C VAL A 272 0.94 -7.71 -10.72
N ALA A 273 0.91 -6.53 -11.34
CA ALA A 273 1.95 -6.01 -12.23
C ALA A 273 2.16 -4.52 -11.98
N SER A 274 3.28 -3.98 -12.42
CA SER A 274 3.58 -2.54 -12.36
C SER A 274 4.08 -2.05 -13.71
N VAL A 275 3.71 -0.82 -14.06
CA VAL A 275 4.34 -0.03 -15.12
C VAL A 275 5.21 1.02 -14.41
N LEU A 276 6.52 0.97 -14.65
CA LEU A 276 7.49 1.88 -14.04
C LEU A 276 7.54 3.20 -14.82
N ILE A 277 8.23 4.18 -14.25
CA ILE A 277 8.31 5.54 -14.82
C ILE A 277 8.92 5.61 -16.22
N ASP A 278 9.80 4.67 -16.55
CA ASP A 278 10.48 4.53 -17.84
C ASP A 278 9.72 3.65 -18.86
N GLY A 279 8.52 3.18 -18.49
CA GLY A 279 7.71 2.27 -19.32
C GLY A 279 8.07 0.79 -19.17
N SER A 280 9.06 0.44 -18.40
CA SER A 280 9.37 -0.95 -18.11
C SER A 280 8.29 -1.61 -17.25
N ILE A 281 8.19 -2.94 -17.32
CA ILE A 281 7.20 -3.72 -16.58
C ILE A 281 7.91 -4.45 -15.44
N SER A 282 7.36 -4.32 -14.24
CA SER A 282 7.77 -5.08 -13.07
C SER A 282 6.64 -5.95 -12.53
N ALA A 283 7.02 -7.06 -11.90
CA ALA A 283 6.08 -7.97 -11.27
C ALA A 283 5.36 -7.37 -10.05
N CYS A 284 5.94 -6.37 -9.41
CA CYS A 284 5.44 -5.77 -8.18
C CYS A 284 5.95 -4.33 -8.02
N SER A 285 5.17 -3.46 -7.38
CA SER A 285 5.58 -2.09 -7.07
C SER A 285 6.81 -1.97 -6.15
N SER A 286 7.13 -3.03 -5.41
CA SER A 286 8.29 -3.07 -4.50
C SER A 286 9.57 -3.59 -5.15
N ILE A 287 9.49 -4.10 -6.39
CA ILE A 287 10.63 -4.64 -7.14
C ILE A 287 10.85 -3.72 -8.34
N ARG A 288 11.98 -3.02 -8.35
CA ARG A 288 12.48 -2.39 -9.56
C ARG A 288 13.40 -3.41 -10.22
N ALA A 289 13.17 -3.70 -11.49
CA ALA A 289 14.15 -4.45 -12.28
C ALA A 289 15.37 -3.53 -12.47
N ASP A 290 16.50 -3.88 -11.89
CA ASP A 290 17.81 -3.29 -12.18
C ASP A 290 18.41 -3.99 -13.38
#